data_f0645cf8dd5f942425424452bcf5ba14
#
_entry.id   f0645cf8dd5f942425424452bcf5ba14
#
_cell.length_a   1.000
_cell.length_b   1.000
_cell.length_c   1.000
_cell.angle_alpha   90.00
_cell.angle_beta   90.00
_cell.angle_gamma   90.00
#
_symmetry.space_group_name_H-M   'P 1'
#
loop_
_entity.id
_entity.type
_entity.pdbx_description
1 polymer ?
#
loop_
_entity_poly.entity_id
_entity_poly.type
_entity_poly.pdbx_seq_one_letter_code
_entity_poly.pdbx_strand_id
1 'polypeptide(L)'
;MYGRVAITALAALSLGAASPPPEHGGWIDNTPETLAALAKSCKGKDGWADPAPPSHIYGNTWYVGTCGITVLLVNTKAGNILIDGGVPEATPMVAASLAKAGFSMRDVRWIVHSHEHFDHVGDLAELKRMSGAKVAALAPAAAVLRSGKPDPSDPQYDLLIAKPMAPVTVDRVLRSGDTIRLGGTVLTARATLAHSAGSTSWTWQSCEFRVCRTMTYADSSSTISADGYRFTDHPQRIAAVRRGLEVMSALPCGILMTPHPSASGMFERMATGQLFDPQACGAYAKSAVARFADRLATETGTAAPKPVQ
;
A
#
# COMPACT_ATOMS: atom_id res chain seq x y z
N MET A 1 -80.24 39.54 14.57
CA MET A 1 -78.94 39.50 15.24
C MET A 1 -78.33 38.13 14.96
N TYR A 2 -77.45 38.00 13.94
CA TYR A 2 -76.81 36.73 13.56
C TYR A 2 -75.33 36.81 13.98
N GLY A 3 -74.99 35.94 14.97
CA GLY A 3 -73.57 35.79 15.39
C GLY A 3 -72.82 34.90 14.43
N ARG A 4 -71.68 35.38 13.92
CA ARG A 4 -70.72 34.59 13.10
C ARG A 4 -69.75 33.87 14.04
N VAL A 5 -69.73 32.56 13.95
CA VAL A 5 -68.72 31.70 14.58
C VAL A 5 -67.54 31.62 13.63
N ALA A 6 -66.37 32.05 14.09
CA ALA A 6 -65.10 31.91 13.40
C ALA A 6 -64.47 30.53 13.75
N ILE A 7 -64.26 29.67 12.75
CA ILE A 7 -63.52 28.40 12.90
C ILE A 7 -62.07 28.66 12.57
N THR A 8 -61.24 28.59 13.60
CA THR A 8 -59.75 28.68 13.45
C THR A 8 -59.22 27.27 13.11
N ALA A 9 -58.70 27.10 11.90
CA ALA A 9 -58.02 25.88 11.51
C ALA A 9 -56.58 25.86 12.05
N LEU A 10 -56.25 24.94 12.95
CA LEU A 10 -54.89 24.65 13.34
C LEU A 10 -54.22 23.82 12.23
N ALA A 11 -53.21 24.40 11.60
CA ALA A 11 -52.34 23.67 10.71
C ALA A 11 -51.31 22.91 11.57
N ALA A 12 -51.37 21.58 11.55
CA ALA A 12 -50.35 20.72 12.17
C ALA A 12 -49.12 20.68 11.23
N LEU A 13 -48.03 21.31 11.66
CA LEU A 13 -46.70 21.09 11.03
C LEU A 13 -46.22 19.69 11.41
N SER A 14 -46.22 18.79 10.43
CA SER A 14 -45.50 17.52 10.55
C SER A 14 -43.99 17.78 10.44
N LEU A 15 -43.29 17.76 11.56
CA LEU A 15 -41.82 17.65 11.59
C LEU A 15 -41.44 16.28 10.97
N GLY A 16 -41.03 16.31 9.73
CA GLY A 16 -40.41 15.15 9.09
C GLY A 16 -39.13 14.81 9.86
N ALA A 17 -39.13 13.68 10.56
CA ALA A 17 -37.91 13.12 11.14
C ALA A 17 -36.93 12.85 9.99
N ALA A 18 -35.82 13.58 9.98
CA ALA A 18 -34.70 13.29 9.10
C ALA A 18 -34.19 11.88 9.42
N SER A 19 -34.16 11.00 8.42
CA SER A 19 -33.55 9.68 8.56
C SER A 19 -32.13 9.85 9.05
N PRO A 20 -31.68 9.05 10.04
CA PRO A 20 -30.29 9.09 10.46
C PRO A 20 -29.41 8.78 9.25
N PRO A 21 -28.22 9.40 9.13
CA PRO A 21 -27.29 9.05 8.09
C PRO A 21 -27.00 7.54 8.20
N PRO A 22 -26.78 6.85 7.05
CA PRO A 22 -26.44 5.43 7.09
C PRO A 22 -25.24 5.24 8.02
N GLU A 23 -25.40 4.37 9.01
CA GLU A 23 -24.28 3.93 9.85
C GLU A 23 -23.19 3.43 8.90
N HIS A 24 -22.06 4.09 8.90
CA HIS A 24 -20.92 3.76 8.07
C HIS A 24 -20.53 2.30 8.31
N GLY A 25 -20.69 1.50 7.27
CA GLY A 25 -20.23 0.15 7.06
C GLY A 25 -20.24 -0.75 8.28
N GLY A 26 -21.14 -1.72 8.28
CA GLY A 26 -21.06 -2.81 9.26
C GLY A 26 -19.63 -3.32 9.32
N TRP A 27 -19.02 -3.28 10.50
CA TRP A 27 -17.71 -3.85 10.76
C TRP A 27 -17.75 -5.30 10.30
N ILE A 28 -17.05 -5.61 9.21
CA ILE A 28 -16.82 -7.01 8.87
C ILE A 28 -16.06 -7.57 10.06
N ASP A 29 -16.62 -8.61 10.65
CA ASP A 29 -16.08 -9.28 11.82
C ASP A 29 -14.59 -9.57 11.60
N ASN A 30 -13.74 -8.95 12.44
CA ASN A 30 -12.29 -9.04 12.38
C ASN A 30 -11.80 -10.36 12.98
N THR A 31 -12.50 -11.45 12.66
CA THR A 31 -12.12 -12.77 13.13
C THR A 31 -10.85 -13.25 12.42
N PRO A 32 -10.03 -14.06 13.09
CA PRO A 32 -8.91 -14.77 12.44
C PRO A 32 -9.33 -15.54 11.18
N GLU A 33 -10.60 -15.95 11.09
CA GLU A 33 -11.18 -16.60 9.90
C GLU A 33 -11.09 -15.76 8.64
N THR A 34 -11.33 -14.44 8.71
CA THR A 34 -11.29 -13.59 7.52
C THR A 34 -9.89 -13.48 6.94
N LEU A 35 -8.86 -13.32 7.78
CA LEU A 35 -7.47 -13.34 7.35
C LEU A 35 -7.02 -14.72 6.89
N ALA A 36 -7.47 -15.77 7.56
CA ALA A 36 -7.24 -17.14 7.13
C ALA A 36 -7.94 -17.46 5.79
N ALA A 37 -9.12 -16.88 5.55
CA ALA A 37 -9.82 -17.02 4.27
C ALA A 37 -9.06 -16.31 3.13
N LEU A 38 -8.51 -15.12 3.36
CA LEU A 38 -7.62 -14.44 2.41
C LEU A 38 -6.39 -15.31 2.10
N ALA A 39 -5.68 -15.76 3.12
CA ALA A 39 -4.50 -16.59 2.97
C ALA A 39 -4.82 -17.92 2.24
N LYS A 40 -5.94 -18.55 2.53
CA LYS A 40 -6.42 -19.76 1.85
C LYS A 40 -6.73 -19.48 0.37
N SER A 41 -7.39 -18.36 0.07
CA SER A 41 -7.76 -17.97 -1.31
C SER A 41 -6.53 -17.71 -2.18
N CYS A 42 -5.45 -17.20 -1.58
CA CYS A 42 -4.21 -16.86 -2.26
C CYS A 42 -3.14 -17.94 -2.18
N LYS A 43 -3.42 -19.09 -1.56
CA LYS A 43 -2.44 -20.20 -1.45
C LYS A 43 -2.01 -20.68 -2.83
N GLY A 44 -0.69 -20.59 -3.12
CA GLY A 44 -0.11 -20.97 -4.40
C GLY A 44 -0.40 -20.02 -5.55
N LYS A 45 -0.92 -18.82 -5.26
CA LYS A 45 -1.15 -17.74 -6.23
C LYS A 45 -0.24 -16.57 -5.91
N ASP A 46 0.39 -16.02 -6.93
CA ASP A 46 1.31 -14.86 -6.84
C ASP A 46 1.18 -13.96 -8.09
N GLY A 47 0.13 -14.16 -8.87
CA GLY A 47 -0.15 -13.36 -10.06
C GLY A 47 -0.62 -11.96 -9.69
N TRP A 48 -0.10 -10.96 -10.39
CA TRP A 48 -0.37 -9.53 -10.11
C TRP A 48 -1.84 -9.13 -10.25
N ALA A 49 -2.63 -9.93 -10.97
CA ALA A 49 -4.07 -9.77 -11.13
C ALA A 49 -4.86 -11.00 -10.63
N ASP A 50 -4.28 -11.86 -9.80
CA ASP A 50 -5.00 -12.96 -9.18
C ASP A 50 -5.97 -12.42 -8.12
N PRO A 51 -7.29 -12.67 -8.21
CA PRO A 51 -8.27 -12.10 -7.30
C PRO A 51 -8.05 -12.54 -5.84
N ALA A 52 -8.11 -11.58 -4.92
CA ALA A 52 -8.08 -11.80 -3.48
C ALA A 52 -9.34 -11.20 -2.82
N PRO A 53 -9.90 -11.83 -1.77
CA PRO A 53 -10.99 -11.23 -1.02
C PRO A 53 -10.47 -10.04 -0.18
N PRO A 54 -11.22 -8.92 -0.08
CA PRO A 54 -10.86 -7.86 0.84
C PRO A 54 -10.92 -8.37 2.27
N SER A 55 -9.97 -7.94 3.11
CA SER A 55 -9.88 -8.40 4.49
C SER A 55 -9.43 -7.28 5.43
N HIS A 56 -10.05 -7.23 6.60
CA HIS A 56 -9.63 -6.33 7.66
C HIS A 56 -8.34 -6.87 8.31
N ILE A 57 -7.28 -6.05 8.34
CA ILE A 57 -6.00 -6.46 8.91
C ILE A 57 -5.92 -6.13 10.40
N TYR A 58 -6.08 -4.85 10.73
CA TYR A 58 -6.05 -4.35 12.10
C TYR A 58 -6.53 -2.90 12.17
N GLY A 59 -7.42 -2.59 13.10
CA GLY A 59 -7.92 -1.25 13.38
C GLY A 59 -8.53 -0.58 12.15
N ASN A 60 -7.85 0.40 11.57
CA ASN A 60 -8.32 1.10 10.39
C ASN A 60 -7.66 0.64 9.07
N THR A 61 -6.99 -0.50 9.07
CA THR A 61 -6.19 -0.98 7.94
C THR A 61 -6.81 -2.22 7.30
N TRP A 62 -6.98 -2.16 5.97
CA TRP A 62 -7.63 -3.18 5.16
C TRP A 62 -6.74 -3.62 4.01
N TYR A 63 -6.79 -4.91 3.67
CA TYR A 63 -6.27 -5.48 2.44
C TYR A 63 -7.34 -5.37 1.35
N VAL A 64 -7.00 -4.75 0.22
CA VAL A 64 -7.91 -4.59 -0.92
C VAL A 64 -7.25 -4.90 -2.27
N GLY A 65 -6.05 -5.49 -2.23
CA GLY A 65 -5.23 -5.86 -3.39
C GLY A 65 -5.59 -7.19 -4.02
N THR A 66 -4.60 -7.77 -4.68
CA THR A 66 -4.63 -9.09 -5.34
C THR A 66 -3.77 -10.09 -4.58
N CYS A 67 -3.70 -11.35 -5.02
CA CYS A 67 -2.83 -12.33 -4.35
C CYS A 67 -1.33 -12.02 -4.52
N GLY A 68 -0.92 -11.38 -5.63
CA GLY A 68 0.48 -11.06 -5.90
C GLY A 68 0.88 -9.65 -5.53
N ILE A 69 -0.08 -8.70 -5.44
CA ILE A 69 0.20 -7.29 -5.15
C ILE A 69 -0.66 -6.81 -3.98
N THR A 70 0.01 -6.30 -2.97
CA THR A 70 -0.63 -5.68 -1.82
C THR A 70 -1.14 -4.29 -2.18
N VAL A 71 -2.43 -4.05 -2.02
CA VAL A 71 -3.02 -2.72 -1.97
C VAL A 71 -3.68 -2.56 -0.61
N LEU A 72 -3.38 -1.48 0.09
CA LEU A 72 -3.93 -1.23 1.43
C LEU A 72 -4.87 -0.03 1.41
N LEU A 73 -5.97 -0.14 2.13
CA LEU A 73 -6.83 0.98 2.46
C LEU A 73 -6.65 1.32 3.94
N VAL A 74 -6.35 2.58 4.22
CA VAL A 74 -6.36 3.12 5.59
C VAL A 74 -7.58 4.01 5.73
N ASN A 75 -8.59 3.51 6.44
CA ASN A 75 -9.85 4.21 6.66
C ASN A 75 -9.71 5.26 7.75
N THR A 76 -10.30 6.43 7.56
CA THR A 76 -10.33 7.51 8.55
C THR A 76 -11.69 8.20 8.56
N LYS A 77 -11.98 8.95 9.63
CA LYS A 77 -13.22 9.74 9.75
C LYS A 77 -13.35 10.86 8.69
N ALA A 78 -12.27 11.19 7.97
CA ALA A 78 -12.24 12.25 6.97
C ALA A 78 -12.07 11.72 5.53
N GLY A 79 -12.23 10.42 5.33
CA GLY A 79 -12.02 9.70 4.08
C GLY A 79 -10.90 8.68 4.19
N ASN A 80 -10.42 8.17 3.08
CA ASN A 80 -9.49 7.05 3.03
C ASN A 80 -8.15 7.44 2.39
N ILE A 81 -7.10 6.71 2.77
CA ILE A 81 -5.81 6.72 2.09
C ILE A 81 -5.63 5.35 1.44
N LEU A 82 -5.32 5.33 0.15
CA LEU A 82 -4.95 4.12 -0.58
C LEU A 82 -3.43 4.06 -0.70
N ILE A 83 -2.85 2.89 -0.47
CA ILE A 83 -1.42 2.65 -0.61
C ILE A 83 -1.22 1.58 -1.68
N ASP A 84 -0.52 1.92 -2.75
CA ASP A 84 -0.40 1.21 -4.02
C ASP A 84 -1.74 1.08 -4.78
N GLY A 85 -1.67 0.62 -6.00
CA GLY A 85 -2.82 0.35 -6.85
C GLY A 85 -2.73 -1.02 -7.51
N GLY A 86 -1.57 -1.30 -8.08
CA GLY A 86 -1.34 -2.54 -8.82
C GLY A 86 -1.12 -2.29 -10.31
N VAL A 87 -1.33 -3.33 -11.09
CA VAL A 87 -1.35 -3.27 -12.54
C VAL A 87 -2.72 -2.76 -13.04
N PRO A 88 -2.83 -2.23 -14.27
CA PRO A 88 -4.11 -1.75 -14.82
C PRO A 88 -5.24 -2.80 -14.77
N GLU A 89 -4.91 -4.07 -14.95
CA GLU A 89 -5.86 -5.18 -14.88
C GLU A 89 -6.44 -5.39 -13.47
N ALA A 90 -5.74 -4.92 -12.43
CA ALA A 90 -6.18 -5.03 -11.03
C ALA A 90 -7.17 -3.92 -10.63
N THR A 91 -7.25 -2.80 -11.37
CA THR A 91 -8.13 -1.65 -11.04
C THR A 91 -9.57 -2.05 -10.73
N PRO A 92 -10.28 -2.85 -11.56
CA PRO A 92 -11.66 -3.24 -11.25
C PRO A 92 -11.73 -4.13 -10.00
N MET A 93 -10.70 -4.91 -9.71
CA MET A 93 -10.64 -5.77 -8.52
C MET A 93 -10.46 -4.95 -7.25
N VAL A 94 -9.56 -3.96 -7.27
CA VAL A 94 -9.35 -3.02 -6.16
C VAL A 94 -10.64 -2.25 -5.87
N ALA A 95 -11.31 -1.72 -6.92
CA ALA A 95 -12.58 -1.01 -6.76
C ALA A 95 -13.68 -1.91 -6.20
N ALA A 96 -13.79 -3.15 -6.68
CA ALA A 96 -14.75 -4.13 -6.17
C ALA A 96 -14.43 -4.55 -4.72
N SER A 97 -13.16 -4.69 -4.37
CA SER A 97 -12.70 -4.99 -3.02
C SER A 97 -13.05 -3.87 -2.03
N LEU A 98 -12.84 -2.60 -2.41
CA LEU A 98 -13.29 -1.47 -1.61
C LEU A 98 -14.81 -1.53 -1.38
N ALA A 99 -15.59 -1.70 -2.46
CA ALA A 99 -17.05 -1.76 -2.36
C ALA A 99 -17.53 -2.93 -1.47
N LYS A 100 -16.93 -4.11 -1.62
CA LYS A 100 -17.24 -5.28 -0.80
C LYS A 100 -16.88 -5.08 0.67
N ALA A 101 -15.81 -4.33 0.95
CA ALA A 101 -15.43 -3.95 2.31
C ALA A 101 -16.27 -2.78 2.88
N GLY A 102 -17.26 -2.28 2.14
CA GLY A 102 -18.15 -1.19 2.58
C GLY A 102 -17.59 0.21 2.35
N PHE A 103 -16.55 0.37 1.53
CA PHE A 103 -15.93 1.65 1.21
C PHE A 103 -16.24 2.09 -0.21
N SER A 104 -16.22 3.42 -0.43
CA SER A 104 -16.35 4.00 -1.76
C SER A 104 -15.01 4.51 -2.27
N MET A 105 -14.70 4.27 -3.55
CA MET A 105 -13.54 4.89 -4.20
C MET A 105 -13.59 6.42 -4.12
N ARG A 106 -14.78 7.01 -4.12
CA ARG A 106 -14.97 8.47 -3.99
C ARG A 106 -14.58 9.02 -2.62
N ASP A 107 -14.41 8.16 -1.62
CA ASP A 107 -13.95 8.55 -0.28
C ASP A 107 -12.43 8.50 -0.14
N VAL A 108 -11.72 7.99 -1.14
CA VAL A 108 -10.26 8.05 -1.17
C VAL A 108 -9.83 9.50 -1.39
N ARG A 109 -9.05 10.06 -0.45
CA ARG A 109 -8.56 11.43 -0.45
C ARG A 109 -7.11 11.52 -0.84
N TRP A 110 -6.34 10.49 -0.54
CA TRP A 110 -4.93 10.38 -0.88
C TRP A 110 -4.64 9.02 -1.48
N ILE A 111 -3.79 9.00 -2.49
CA ILE A 111 -3.12 7.80 -3.00
C ILE A 111 -1.63 8.02 -2.78
N VAL A 112 -0.99 7.05 -2.14
CA VAL A 112 0.46 6.97 -1.96
C VAL A 112 0.92 5.60 -2.46
N HIS A 113 2.21 5.39 -2.62
CA HIS A 113 2.72 4.12 -3.16
C HIS A 113 4.02 3.71 -2.47
N SER A 114 4.40 2.45 -2.66
CA SER A 114 5.66 1.88 -2.21
C SER A 114 6.81 2.33 -3.12
N HIS A 115 6.73 2.03 -4.40
CA HIS A 115 7.72 2.43 -5.40
C HIS A 115 7.06 2.60 -6.77
N GLU A 116 7.82 3.15 -7.72
CA GLU A 116 7.33 3.63 -9.01
C GLU A 116 7.29 2.58 -10.13
N HIS A 117 7.35 1.27 -9.81
CA HIS A 117 7.26 0.23 -10.83
C HIS A 117 5.81 -0.06 -11.24
N PHE A 118 5.66 -0.55 -12.47
CA PHE A 118 4.39 -0.80 -13.14
C PHE A 118 3.39 -1.63 -12.33
N ASP A 119 3.88 -2.63 -11.61
CA ASP A 119 3.05 -3.53 -10.81
C ASP A 119 2.47 -2.91 -9.53
N HIS A 120 2.94 -1.71 -9.14
CA HIS A 120 2.43 -0.96 -7.99
C HIS A 120 1.73 0.34 -8.35
N VAL A 121 2.11 0.96 -9.49
CA VAL A 121 1.59 2.27 -9.88
C VAL A 121 0.96 2.28 -11.28
N GLY A 122 0.88 1.15 -11.96
CA GLY A 122 0.39 1.06 -13.33
C GLY A 122 -1.05 1.54 -13.50
N ASP A 123 -1.86 1.42 -12.48
CA ASP A 123 -3.27 1.84 -12.48
C ASP A 123 -3.54 3.17 -11.74
N LEU A 124 -2.51 3.83 -11.19
CA LEU A 124 -2.72 5.04 -10.37
C LEU A 124 -3.45 6.16 -11.11
N ALA A 125 -3.28 6.30 -12.41
CA ALA A 125 -3.99 7.29 -13.21
C ALA A 125 -5.51 7.06 -13.17
N GLU A 126 -5.93 5.80 -13.32
CA GLU A 126 -7.33 5.42 -13.29
C GLU A 126 -7.91 5.51 -11.88
N LEU A 127 -7.19 5.03 -10.86
CA LEU A 127 -7.61 5.16 -9.47
C LEU A 127 -7.77 6.63 -9.05
N LYS A 128 -6.85 7.51 -9.47
CA LYS A 128 -6.97 8.95 -9.27
C LYS A 128 -8.20 9.53 -9.99
N ARG A 129 -8.46 9.11 -11.22
CA ARG A 129 -9.63 9.55 -11.99
C ARG A 129 -10.95 9.13 -11.32
N MET A 130 -11.01 7.90 -10.81
CA MET A 130 -12.21 7.36 -10.14
C MET A 130 -12.49 8.02 -8.79
N SER A 131 -11.43 8.35 -8.05
CA SER A 131 -11.53 8.88 -6.69
C SER A 131 -11.53 10.40 -6.61
N GLY A 132 -10.83 11.07 -7.53
CA GLY A 132 -10.46 12.49 -7.41
C GLY A 132 -9.38 12.73 -6.34
N ALA A 133 -8.71 11.68 -5.85
CA ALA A 133 -7.71 11.75 -4.80
C ALA A 133 -6.48 12.55 -5.20
N LYS A 134 -5.80 13.12 -4.21
CA LYS A 134 -4.45 13.68 -4.36
C LYS A 134 -3.42 12.56 -4.34
N VAL A 135 -2.35 12.70 -5.13
CA VAL A 135 -1.23 11.75 -5.16
C VAL A 135 0.00 12.40 -4.51
N ALA A 136 0.67 11.64 -3.65
CA ALA A 136 1.92 12.06 -3.03
C ALA A 136 3.03 11.03 -3.24
N ALA A 137 4.25 11.49 -3.54
CA ALA A 137 5.39 10.65 -3.89
C ALA A 137 6.71 11.32 -3.50
N LEU A 138 7.78 10.54 -3.28
CA LEU A 138 9.15 11.06 -3.24
C LEU A 138 9.55 11.62 -4.60
N ALA A 139 10.52 12.53 -4.64
CA ALA A 139 10.90 13.25 -5.85
C ALA A 139 11.26 12.33 -7.05
N PRO A 140 12.04 11.24 -6.92
CA PRO A 140 12.33 10.35 -8.03
C PRO A 140 11.06 9.68 -8.58
N ALA A 141 10.23 9.09 -7.71
CA ALA A 141 8.96 8.50 -8.11
C ALA A 141 8.00 9.52 -8.74
N ALA A 142 7.98 10.76 -8.24
CA ALA A 142 7.15 11.82 -8.81
C ALA A 142 7.55 12.16 -10.26
N ALA A 143 8.83 12.04 -10.62
CA ALA A 143 9.30 12.22 -11.99
C ALA A 143 8.79 11.09 -12.91
N VAL A 144 8.89 9.83 -12.46
CA VAL A 144 8.38 8.66 -13.19
C VAL A 144 6.85 8.75 -13.35
N LEU A 145 6.10 9.02 -12.29
CA LEU A 145 4.64 9.14 -12.33
C LEU A 145 4.18 10.25 -13.30
N ARG A 146 4.84 11.42 -13.31
CA ARG A 146 4.48 12.52 -14.18
C ARG A 146 4.79 12.25 -15.66
N SER A 147 5.84 11.51 -15.93
CA SER A 147 6.24 11.18 -17.31
C SER A 147 5.54 9.92 -17.84
N GLY A 148 5.11 9.02 -16.98
CA GLY A 148 4.65 7.67 -17.33
C GLY A 148 5.78 6.77 -17.84
N LYS A 149 7.05 7.17 -17.66
CA LYS A 149 8.23 6.47 -18.17
C LYS A 149 9.16 6.09 -17.02
N PRO A 150 9.77 4.89 -17.05
CA PRO A 150 10.73 4.47 -16.04
C PRO A 150 11.97 5.38 -16.04
N ASP A 151 12.64 5.43 -14.89
CA ASP A 151 13.92 6.11 -14.74
C ASP A 151 15.01 5.31 -15.49
N PRO A 152 15.77 5.93 -16.43
CA PRO A 152 16.86 5.23 -17.14
C PRO A 152 17.97 4.69 -16.24
N SER A 153 18.09 5.18 -15.00
CA SER A 153 19.05 4.68 -14.01
C SER A 153 18.53 3.50 -13.18
N ASP A 154 17.26 3.11 -13.37
CA ASP A 154 16.68 1.98 -12.65
C ASP A 154 17.32 0.66 -13.06
N PRO A 155 17.74 -0.22 -12.14
CA PRO A 155 18.29 -1.53 -12.45
C PRO A 155 17.37 -2.40 -13.32
N GLN A 156 16.06 -2.15 -13.29
CA GLN A 156 15.05 -2.88 -14.06
C GLN A 156 14.59 -2.12 -15.32
N TYR A 157 15.27 -1.06 -15.72
CA TYR A 157 14.84 -0.17 -16.81
C TYR A 157 14.41 -0.93 -18.07
N ASP A 158 15.21 -1.89 -18.55
CA ASP A 158 14.91 -2.64 -19.78
C ASP A 158 13.66 -3.55 -19.64
N LEU A 159 13.30 -3.94 -18.42
CA LEU A 159 12.07 -4.68 -18.14
C LEU A 159 10.85 -3.76 -18.07
N LEU A 160 11.04 -2.53 -17.57
CA LEU A 160 9.99 -1.57 -17.31
C LEU A 160 9.59 -0.76 -18.54
N ILE A 161 10.54 -0.48 -19.45
CA ILE A 161 10.28 0.34 -20.64
C ILE A 161 9.24 -0.28 -21.58
N ALA A 162 9.09 -1.60 -21.54
CA ALA A 162 8.07 -2.32 -22.30
C ALA A 162 6.67 -2.26 -21.65
N LYS A 163 6.54 -1.65 -20.46
CA LYS A 163 5.31 -1.53 -19.69
C LYS A 163 4.95 -0.06 -19.48
N PRO A 164 4.42 0.64 -20.50
CA PRO A 164 4.08 2.05 -20.39
C PRO A 164 2.98 2.26 -19.37
N MET A 165 3.08 3.36 -18.61
CA MET A 165 2.09 3.77 -17.63
C MET A 165 1.43 5.09 -18.09
N ALA A 166 0.18 5.29 -17.74
CA ALA A 166 -0.47 6.57 -17.96
C ALA A 166 0.13 7.61 -16.98
N PRO A 167 0.49 8.83 -17.48
CA PRO A 167 1.01 9.89 -16.61
C PRO A 167 0.04 10.27 -15.50
N VAL A 168 0.59 10.53 -14.31
CA VAL A 168 -0.18 10.89 -13.12
C VAL A 168 0.29 12.25 -12.57
N THR A 169 -0.65 13.16 -12.33
CA THR A 169 -0.33 14.39 -11.61
C THR A 169 -0.01 14.07 -10.15
N VAL A 170 1.20 14.41 -9.73
CA VAL A 170 1.63 14.32 -8.33
C VAL A 170 1.37 15.67 -7.66
N ASP A 171 0.42 15.67 -6.71
CA ASP A 171 -0.05 16.88 -6.01
C ASP A 171 0.90 17.32 -4.90
N ARG A 172 1.65 16.37 -4.33
CA ARG A 172 2.63 16.67 -3.28
C ARG A 172 3.90 15.84 -3.45
N VAL A 173 5.02 16.52 -3.59
CA VAL A 173 6.36 15.89 -3.54
C VAL A 173 6.81 15.84 -2.09
N LEU A 174 7.23 14.65 -1.65
CA LEU A 174 7.61 14.34 -0.27
C LEU A 174 9.12 14.22 -0.12
N ARG A 175 9.56 14.40 1.13
CA ARG A 175 10.88 14.02 1.63
C ARG A 175 10.73 12.91 2.68
N SER A 176 11.78 12.16 2.95
CA SER A 176 11.80 11.19 4.06
C SER A 176 11.50 11.90 5.38
N GLY A 177 10.53 11.37 6.13
CA GLY A 177 10.01 11.96 7.36
C GLY A 177 8.76 12.81 7.18
N ASP A 178 8.38 13.18 5.95
CA ASP A 178 7.13 13.89 5.69
C ASP A 178 5.92 12.99 6.03
N THR A 179 4.79 13.64 6.32
CA THR A 179 3.57 12.93 6.73
C THR A 179 2.37 13.28 5.87
N ILE A 180 1.53 12.28 5.60
CA ILE A 180 0.16 12.48 5.13
C ILE A 180 -0.76 12.38 6.35
N ARG A 181 -1.55 13.43 6.59
CA ARG A 181 -2.49 13.51 7.72
C ARG A 181 -3.92 13.53 7.20
N LEU A 182 -4.75 12.63 7.71
CA LEU A 182 -6.16 12.56 7.37
C LEU A 182 -6.96 11.96 8.55
N GLY A 183 -8.00 12.67 9.01
CA GLY A 183 -8.95 12.18 10.02
C GLY A 183 -8.33 11.66 11.33
N GLY A 184 -7.21 12.25 11.76
CA GLY A 184 -6.47 11.82 12.96
C GLY A 184 -5.38 10.77 12.70
N THR A 185 -5.38 10.12 11.53
CA THR A 185 -4.32 9.20 11.12
C THR A 185 -3.14 9.97 10.52
N VAL A 186 -1.93 9.53 10.82
CA VAL A 186 -0.68 10.12 10.35
C VAL A 186 0.18 9.03 9.73
N LEU A 187 0.25 9.01 8.40
CA LEU A 187 1.19 8.15 7.67
C LEU A 187 2.52 8.90 7.52
N THR A 188 3.62 8.27 7.90
CA THR A 188 4.97 8.83 7.76
C THR A 188 5.70 8.14 6.62
N ALA A 189 6.17 8.92 5.65
CA ALA A 189 7.01 8.44 4.55
C ALA A 189 8.45 8.22 5.00
N ARG A 190 9.05 7.11 4.62
CA ARG A 190 10.45 6.77 4.85
C ARG A 190 11.10 6.39 3.53
N ALA A 191 12.13 7.12 3.12
CA ALA A 191 12.88 6.77 1.92
C ALA A 191 13.72 5.51 2.18
N THR A 192 13.30 4.39 1.64
CA THR A 192 13.95 3.07 1.76
C THR A 192 14.49 2.63 0.39
N LEU A 193 15.42 3.39 -0.16
CA LEU A 193 15.87 3.38 -1.56
C LEU A 193 16.62 2.09 -1.97
N ALA A 194 16.14 0.92 -1.52
CA ALA A 194 16.78 -0.36 -1.82
C ALA A 194 16.36 -0.90 -3.20
N HIS A 195 15.08 -0.84 -3.53
CA HIS A 195 14.51 -1.43 -4.72
C HIS A 195 14.54 -0.47 -5.92
N SER A 196 14.03 0.74 -5.74
CA SER A 196 14.07 1.82 -6.75
C SER A 196 14.56 3.14 -6.15
N ALA A 197 14.72 4.17 -6.96
CA ALA A 197 15.13 5.50 -6.50
C ALA A 197 14.01 6.21 -5.73
N GLY A 198 12.76 5.87 -5.97
CA GLY A 198 11.58 6.43 -5.29
C GLY A 198 11.00 5.56 -4.20
N SER A 199 11.66 4.46 -3.87
CA SER A 199 11.24 3.50 -2.83
C SER A 199 10.86 4.16 -1.51
N THR A 200 9.62 3.97 -1.08
CA THR A 200 9.00 4.61 0.09
C THR A 200 8.32 3.57 0.98
N SER A 201 8.80 3.40 2.20
CA SER A 201 8.06 2.68 3.23
C SER A 201 7.16 3.62 4.02
N TRP A 202 6.03 3.10 4.51
CA TRP A 202 5.02 3.87 5.24
C TRP A 202 4.81 3.30 6.62
N THR A 203 4.72 4.18 7.63
CA THR A 203 4.42 3.77 9.00
C THR A 203 3.31 4.63 9.58
N TRP A 204 2.39 4.00 10.33
CA TRP A 204 1.30 4.68 11.05
C TRP A 204 0.87 3.90 12.27
N GLN A 205 0.09 4.52 13.14
CA GLN A 205 -0.59 3.84 14.25
C GLN A 205 -1.99 3.44 13.82
N SER A 206 -2.37 2.22 14.10
CA SER A 206 -3.73 1.71 13.96
C SER A 206 -4.17 1.10 15.29
N CYS A 207 -5.41 1.34 15.69
CA CYS A 207 -5.89 0.96 17.01
C CYS A 207 -7.19 0.17 16.92
N GLU A 208 -7.29 -0.90 17.69
CA GLU A 208 -8.53 -1.62 17.98
C GLU A 208 -8.84 -1.47 19.44
N PHE A 209 -10.07 -1.04 19.76
CA PHE A 209 -10.47 -0.71 21.12
C PHE A 209 -9.48 0.26 21.79
N ARG A 210 -8.63 -0.21 22.69
CA ARG A 210 -7.60 0.59 23.37
C ARG A 210 -6.18 0.12 23.08
N VAL A 211 -6.03 -0.86 22.17
CA VAL A 211 -4.71 -1.38 21.80
C VAL A 211 -4.30 -0.78 20.47
N CYS A 212 -3.19 -0.05 20.47
CA CYS A 212 -2.61 0.50 19.25
C CYS A 212 -1.38 -0.32 18.82
N ARG A 213 -1.25 -0.50 17.51
CA ARG A 213 -0.12 -1.20 16.88
C ARG A 213 0.50 -0.30 15.82
N THR A 214 1.80 -0.38 15.70
CA THR A 214 2.49 0.22 14.57
C THR A 214 2.24 -0.64 13.34
N MET A 215 1.66 -0.04 12.32
CA MET A 215 1.54 -0.62 11.00
C MET A 215 2.74 -0.17 10.18
N THR A 216 3.36 -1.12 9.48
CA THR A 216 4.53 -0.83 8.65
C THR A 216 4.34 -1.48 7.28
N TYR A 217 4.17 -0.66 6.27
CA TYR A 217 4.26 -1.08 4.88
C TYR A 217 5.70 -0.85 4.43
N ALA A 218 6.54 -1.87 4.60
CA ALA A 218 7.93 -1.81 4.19
C ALA A 218 8.02 -2.10 2.70
N ASP A 219 8.66 -1.21 1.96
CA ASP A 219 8.85 -1.36 0.53
C ASP A 219 9.65 -2.62 0.16
N SER A 220 9.67 -2.95 -1.11
CA SER A 220 10.44 -4.07 -1.64
C SER A 220 11.92 -3.96 -1.26
N SER A 221 12.46 -5.04 -0.72
CA SER A 221 13.88 -5.15 -0.35
C SER A 221 14.70 -5.91 -1.39
N SER A 222 14.06 -6.30 -2.51
CA SER A 222 14.72 -7.05 -3.59
C SER A 222 15.63 -6.14 -4.42
N THR A 223 16.73 -6.71 -4.91
CA THR A 223 17.66 -6.07 -5.83
C THR A 223 17.63 -6.76 -7.19
N ILE A 224 16.41 -7.00 -7.69
CA ILE A 224 16.17 -7.51 -9.04
C ILE A 224 16.65 -6.48 -10.04
N SER A 225 17.19 -6.95 -11.16
CA SER A 225 17.65 -6.12 -12.27
C SER A 225 17.34 -6.77 -13.60
N ALA A 226 17.38 -5.99 -14.67
CA ALA A 226 17.39 -6.51 -16.04
C ALA A 226 18.64 -7.36 -16.30
N ASP A 227 18.57 -8.19 -17.33
CA ASP A 227 19.70 -9.00 -17.79
C ASP A 227 20.88 -8.07 -18.18
N GLY A 228 22.08 -8.47 -17.76
CA GLY A 228 23.30 -7.70 -18.04
C GLY A 228 23.56 -6.52 -17.13
N TYR A 229 22.59 -6.07 -16.31
CA TYR A 229 22.83 -5.02 -15.31
C TYR A 229 23.67 -5.58 -14.16
N ARG A 230 24.78 -4.89 -13.86
CA ARG A 230 25.69 -5.24 -12.76
C ARG A 230 25.72 -4.11 -11.73
N PHE A 231 25.35 -4.39 -10.50
CA PHE A 231 25.45 -3.41 -9.41
C PHE A 231 26.87 -2.93 -9.18
N THR A 232 27.86 -3.80 -9.41
CA THR A 232 29.30 -3.49 -9.25
C THR A 232 29.78 -2.38 -10.18
N ASP A 233 29.10 -2.14 -11.30
CA ASP A 233 29.38 -1.04 -12.23
C ASP A 233 28.75 0.28 -11.78
N HIS A 234 27.88 0.23 -10.74
CA HIS A 234 27.10 1.36 -10.24
C HIS A 234 27.31 1.61 -8.73
N PRO A 235 28.49 2.08 -8.27
CA PRO A 235 28.82 2.21 -6.84
C PRO A 235 27.85 3.13 -6.08
N GLN A 236 27.30 4.13 -6.74
CA GLN A 236 26.29 5.01 -6.15
C GLN A 236 24.97 4.27 -5.85
N ARG A 237 24.59 3.33 -6.73
CA ARG A 237 23.41 2.48 -6.54
C ARG A 237 23.64 1.49 -5.39
N ILE A 238 24.81 0.90 -5.30
CA ILE A 238 25.18 0.06 -4.15
C ILE A 238 25.04 0.83 -2.83
N ALA A 239 25.57 2.05 -2.80
CA ALA A 239 25.47 2.91 -1.61
C ALA A 239 24.02 3.26 -1.26
N ALA A 240 23.16 3.51 -2.26
CA ALA A 240 21.74 3.77 -2.06
C ALA A 240 21.00 2.54 -1.52
N VAL A 241 21.24 1.35 -2.08
CA VAL A 241 20.69 0.07 -1.60
C VAL A 241 21.04 -0.15 -0.13
N ARG A 242 22.33 -0.03 0.24
CA ARG A 242 22.78 -0.23 1.61
C ARG A 242 22.10 0.72 2.59
N ARG A 243 22.06 2.01 2.27
CA ARG A 243 21.35 3.01 3.09
C ARG A 243 19.86 2.73 3.18
N GLY A 244 19.22 2.33 2.06
CA GLY A 244 17.80 1.97 2.04
C GLY A 244 17.48 0.80 2.96
N LEU A 245 18.30 -0.25 2.94
CA LEU A 245 18.17 -1.42 3.82
C LEU A 245 18.46 -1.07 5.30
N GLU A 246 19.39 -0.16 5.56
CA GLU A 246 19.66 0.35 6.92
C GLU A 246 18.43 1.09 7.46
N VAL A 247 17.84 2.01 6.68
CA VAL A 247 16.60 2.71 7.05
C VAL A 247 15.47 1.72 7.26
N MET A 248 15.34 0.73 6.37
CA MET A 248 14.30 -0.31 6.47
C MET A 248 14.44 -1.14 7.75
N SER A 249 15.68 -1.48 8.13
CA SER A 249 15.99 -2.20 9.38
C SER A 249 15.58 -1.42 10.64
N ALA A 250 15.64 -0.09 10.58
CA ALA A 250 15.32 0.83 11.67
C ALA A 250 13.86 1.31 11.67
N LEU A 251 12.99 0.80 10.77
CA LEU A 251 11.58 1.18 10.75
C LEU A 251 10.90 0.81 12.07
N PRO A 252 10.05 1.69 12.63
CA PRO A 252 9.13 1.30 13.69
C PRO A 252 8.28 0.15 13.18
N CYS A 253 8.31 -1.00 13.86
CA CYS A 253 7.64 -2.22 13.40
C CYS A 253 6.66 -2.75 14.44
N GLY A 254 5.59 -3.33 13.95
CA GLY A 254 4.58 -4.02 14.73
C GLY A 254 3.87 -5.03 13.83
N ILE A 255 3.09 -4.57 12.86
CA ILE A 255 2.50 -5.42 11.82
C ILE A 255 3.19 -5.07 10.50
N LEU A 256 4.06 -5.96 10.04
CA LEU A 256 4.77 -5.82 8.77
C LEU A 256 3.88 -6.24 7.60
N MET A 257 3.79 -5.38 6.60
CA MET A 257 3.22 -5.66 5.27
C MET A 257 4.22 -5.25 4.20
N THR A 258 4.19 -5.92 3.06
CA THR A 258 5.11 -5.68 1.94
C THR A 258 4.37 -5.62 0.61
N PRO A 259 4.89 -4.93 -0.42
CA PRO A 259 4.25 -4.76 -1.73
C PRO A 259 3.88 -6.09 -2.39
N HIS A 260 4.76 -7.09 -2.30
CA HIS A 260 4.45 -8.47 -2.64
C HIS A 260 4.25 -9.27 -1.35
N PRO A 261 3.06 -9.87 -1.13
CA PRO A 261 2.79 -10.65 0.09
C PRO A 261 3.79 -11.78 0.33
N SER A 262 4.23 -12.45 -0.73
CA SER A 262 5.20 -13.55 -0.69
C SER A 262 6.57 -13.12 -0.15
N ALA A 263 6.97 -11.85 -0.36
CA ALA A 263 8.28 -11.36 0.05
C ALA A 263 8.53 -11.38 1.58
N SER A 264 7.46 -11.37 2.38
CA SER A 264 7.56 -11.42 3.85
C SER A 264 6.72 -12.55 4.48
N GLY A 265 6.23 -13.52 3.69
CA GLY A 265 5.33 -14.56 4.19
C GLY A 265 4.06 -13.96 4.80
N MET A 266 3.51 -12.89 4.19
CA MET A 266 2.43 -12.13 4.79
C MET A 266 1.16 -12.97 4.97
N PHE A 267 0.78 -13.77 3.97
CA PHE A 267 -0.40 -14.62 4.05
C PHE A 267 -0.24 -15.77 5.04
N GLU A 268 0.96 -16.33 5.20
CA GLU A 268 1.25 -17.35 6.21
C GLU A 268 1.07 -16.78 7.63
N ARG A 269 1.58 -15.55 7.86
CA ARG A 269 1.39 -14.85 9.15
C ARG A 269 -0.07 -14.49 9.41
N MET A 270 -0.83 -14.14 8.38
CA MET A 270 -2.27 -13.91 8.44
C MET A 270 -3.02 -15.20 8.78
N ALA A 271 -2.68 -16.33 8.14
CA ALA A 271 -3.30 -17.63 8.37
C ALA A 271 -3.12 -18.14 9.81
N THR A 272 -1.97 -17.83 10.41
CA THR A 272 -1.61 -18.29 11.77
C THR A 272 -1.96 -17.28 12.87
N GLY A 273 -2.47 -16.09 12.50
CA GLY A 273 -2.73 -14.99 13.44
C GLY A 273 -1.45 -14.32 13.99
N GLN A 274 -0.28 -14.65 13.45
CA GLN A 274 1.02 -14.12 13.90
C GLN A 274 1.39 -12.82 13.17
N LEU A 275 0.50 -11.85 13.20
CA LEU A 275 0.74 -10.56 12.51
C LEU A 275 1.67 -9.62 13.27
N PHE A 276 1.54 -9.60 14.60
CA PHE A 276 2.30 -8.68 15.44
C PHE A 276 3.67 -9.24 15.76
N ASP A 277 4.72 -8.63 15.18
CA ASP A 277 6.12 -8.91 15.45
C ASP A 277 6.94 -7.61 15.35
N PRO A 278 7.37 -7.02 16.47
CA PRO A 278 8.20 -5.80 16.47
C PRO A 278 9.57 -5.97 15.80
N GLN A 279 10.03 -7.20 15.58
CA GLN A 279 11.32 -7.49 14.95
C GLN A 279 11.23 -7.81 13.46
N ALA A 280 10.02 -7.95 12.92
CA ALA A 280 9.79 -8.40 11.55
C ALA A 280 10.49 -7.52 10.50
N CYS A 281 10.50 -6.18 10.68
CA CYS A 281 11.15 -5.26 9.74
C CYS A 281 12.67 -5.43 9.74
N GLY A 282 13.27 -5.60 10.91
CA GLY A 282 14.71 -5.89 11.05
C GLY A 282 15.10 -7.23 10.40
N ALA A 283 14.29 -8.26 10.61
CA ALA A 283 14.50 -9.58 9.98
C ALA A 283 14.36 -9.51 8.45
N TYR A 284 13.34 -8.80 7.95
CA TYR A 284 13.13 -8.57 6.52
C TYR A 284 14.32 -7.86 5.87
N ALA A 285 14.79 -6.76 6.46
CA ALA A 285 15.96 -6.03 5.97
C ALA A 285 17.25 -6.85 6.05
N LYS A 286 17.48 -7.57 7.17
CA LYS A 286 18.67 -8.42 7.37
C LYS A 286 18.77 -9.50 6.28
N SER A 287 17.65 -10.13 5.95
CA SER A 287 17.60 -11.12 4.85
C SER A 287 17.98 -10.49 3.50
N ALA A 288 17.53 -9.26 3.24
CA ALA A 288 17.87 -8.56 2.01
C ALA A 288 19.36 -8.14 1.96
N VAL A 289 19.94 -7.72 3.10
CA VAL A 289 21.38 -7.42 3.18
C VAL A 289 22.21 -8.65 2.78
N ALA A 290 21.86 -9.83 3.29
CA ALA A 290 22.55 -11.06 2.94
C ALA A 290 22.44 -11.37 1.43
N ARG A 291 21.22 -11.34 0.87
CA ARG A 291 21.00 -11.57 -0.57
C ARG A 291 21.76 -10.58 -1.45
N PHE A 292 21.81 -9.31 -1.05
CA PHE A 292 22.54 -8.30 -1.80
C PHE A 292 24.06 -8.50 -1.73
N ALA A 293 24.60 -8.91 -0.58
CA ALA A 293 26.01 -9.29 -0.45
C ALA A 293 26.36 -10.46 -1.34
N ASP A 294 25.53 -11.52 -1.39
CA ASP A 294 25.69 -12.67 -2.27
C ASP A 294 25.65 -12.27 -3.76
N ARG A 295 24.75 -11.34 -4.11
CA ARG A 295 24.68 -10.80 -5.47
C ARG A 295 25.99 -10.10 -5.86
N LEU A 296 26.52 -9.23 -5.02
CA LEU A 296 27.77 -8.52 -5.29
C LEU A 296 28.96 -9.48 -5.37
N ALA A 297 29.04 -10.48 -4.48
CA ALA A 297 30.05 -11.52 -4.53
C ALA A 297 30.00 -12.33 -5.81
N THR A 298 28.79 -12.65 -6.30
CA THR A 298 28.60 -13.33 -7.59
C THR A 298 29.08 -12.47 -8.75
N GLU A 299 28.76 -11.19 -8.75
CA GLU A 299 29.18 -10.26 -9.82
C GLU A 299 30.70 -10.05 -9.88
N THR A 300 31.39 -10.15 -8.73
CA THR A 300 32.86 -10.01 -8.65
C THR A 300 33.60 -11.33 -8.78
N GLY A 301 32.92 -12.47 -8.91
CA GLY A 301 33.52 -13.78 -8.94
C GLY A 301 34.10 -14.28 -7.62
N THR A 302 33.70 -13.62 -6.50
CA THR A 302 34.17 -13.94 -5.13
C THR A 302 33.14 -14.77 -4.35
N ALA A 303 32.03 -15.15 -4.97
CA ALA A 303 31.02 -16.00 -4.33
C ALA A 303 31.60 -17.36 -3.97
N ALA A 304 31.35 -17.83 -2.75
CA ALA A 304 31.67 -19.21 -2.38
C ALA A 304 30.87 -20.18 -3.28
N PRO A 305 31.48 -21.31 -3.70
CA PRO A 305 30.75 -22.32 -4.47
C PRO A 305 29.53 -22.81 -3.67
N LYS A 306 28.35 -22.79 -4.32
CA LYS A 306 27.16 -23.35 -3.69
C LYS A 306 27.37 -24.82 -3.42
N PRO A 307 27.01 -25.36 -2.24
CA PRO A 307 27.05 -26.80 -2.03
C PRO A 307 26.18 -27.49 -3.10
N VAL A 308 26.76 -28.47 -3.76
CA VAL A 308 26.04 -29.33 -4.70
C VAL A 308 24.96 -30.06 -3.91
N GLN A 309 23.70 -29.79 -4.23
CA GLN A 309 22.55 -30.51 -3.66
C GLN A 309 22.37 -31.85 -4.32
#